data_3dd6376be00e78dae70ecb14071ea9d7
#
_entry.id   3dd6376be00e78dae70ecb14071ea9d7
#
_cell.length_a   1.000
_cell.length_b   1.000
_cell.length_c   1.000
_cell.angle_alpha   90.00
_cell.angle_beta   90.00
_cell.angle_gamma   90.00
#
_symmetry.space_group_name_H-M   'P 1'
#
loop_
_entity.id
_entity.type
_entity.pdbx_description
1 polymer ?
#
loop_
_entity_poly.entity_id
_entity_poly.type
_entity_poly.pdbx_seq_one_letter_code
_entity_poly.pdbx_strand_id
1 'polypeptide(L)'
;IAEKKANKLALQAQFALPQDENVILVGIVSRLTWQKGFYLLTEVLGHLLQAHVQFVILGNGETDIENAFNHFKQAYPDKFAFYRGYNEPLAHQIYAASDLFLMPSMFEPCGISQLISMHYGTLPLVRETGGLVDTVTPYNMETKEGTGFSFGGRDAYNMRQVYDLALQTYYDRPEDWFRMVEQAMKRDFSWTASAEKYIWLYHEISG
;
A
#
# COMPACT_ATOMS: atom_id res chain seq x y z
N ILE A 1 16.02 3.92 6.53
CA ILE A 1 15.56 2.57 6.95
C ILE A 1 15.47 2.47 8.47
N ALA A 2 16.50 2.90 9.24
CA ALA A 2 16.42 2.89 10.72
C ALA A 2 15.25 3.73 11.26
N GLU A 3 15.01 4.90 10.69
CA GLU A 3 13.89 5.78 11.03
C GLU A 3 12.53 5.12 10.73
N LYS A 4 12.42 4.34 9.65
CA LYS A 4 11.20 3.62 9.29
C LYS A 4 10.85 2.55 10.33
N LYS A 5 11.83 1.82 10.87
CA LYS A 5 11.61 0.88 11.95
C LYS A 5 11.10 1.57 13.23
N ALA A 6 11.66 2.71 13.56
CA ALA A 6 11.19 3.51 14.70
C ALA A 6 9.74 3.97 14.53
N ASN A 7 9.38 4.43 13.31
CA ASN A 7 7.99 4.81 12.98
C ASN A 7 7.04 3.61 13.08
N LYS A 8 7.46 2.41 12.64
CA LYS A 8 6.67 1.17 12.76
C LYS A 8 6.37 0.85 14.23
N LEU A 9 7.39 0.80 15.08
CA LEU A 9 7.23 0.50 16.50
C LEU A 9 6.33 1.55 17.19
N ALA A 10 6.48 2.82 16.85
CA ALA A 10 5.64 3.88 17.39
C ALA A 10 4.16 3.73 16.98
N LEU A 11 3.89 3.40 15.71
CA LEU A 11 2.53 3.18 15.22
C LEU A 11 1.91 1.93 15.84
N GLN A 12 2.68 0.84 15.97
CA GLN A 12 2.23 -0.38 16.67
C GLN A 12 1.83 -0.07 18.10
N ALA A 13 2.65 0.67 18.84
CA ALA A 13 2.35 1.09 20.22
C ALA A 13 1.09 1.96 20.28
N GLN A 14 0.91 2.90 19.35
CA GLN A 14 -0.26 3.78 19.29
C GLN A 14 -1.58 3.00 19.12
N PHE A 15 -1.54 1.89 18.40
CA PHE A 15 -2.69 1.02 18.16
C PHE A 15 -2.79 -0.18 19.10
N ALA A 16 -1.93 -0.25 20.13
CA ALA A 16 -1.84 -1.39 21.04
C ALA A 16 -1.59 -2.74 20.33
N LEU A 17 -0.93 -2.71 19.18
CA LEU A 17 -0.42 -3.91 18.51
C LEU A 17 0.89 -4.36 19.16
N PRO A 18 1.22 -5.66 19.16
CA PRO A 18 2.53 -6.14 19.56
C PRO A 18 3.63 -5.43 18.77
N GLN A 19 4.62 -4.87 19.49
CA GLN A 19 5.74 -4.18 18.85
C GLN A 19 6.75 -5.21 18.32
N ASP A 20 6.84 -5.30 17.00
CA ASP A 20 7.78 -6.18 16.29
C ASP A 20 8.27 -5.46 15.03
N GLU A 21 9.56 -5.17 14.97
CA GLU A 21 10.17 -4.52 13.80
C GLU A 21 10.23 -5.43 12.56
N ASN A 22 10.15 -6.76 12.77
CA ASN A 22 10.29 -7.75 11.71
C ASN A 22 8.95 -8.19 11.11
N VAL A 23 7.81 -7.89 11.76
CA VAL A 23 6.50 -8.16 11.16
C VAL A 23 6.25 -7.20 10.00
N ILE A 24 5.76 -7.71 8.87
CA ILE A 24 5.33 -6.84 7.78
C ILE A 24 4.08 -6.06 8.21
N LEU A 25 4.13 -4.73 8.12
CA LEU A 25 3.03 -3.83 8.44
C LEU A 25 2.36 -3.35 7.16
N VAL A 26 1.09 -3.68 6.98
CA VAL A 26 0.27 -3.27 5.85
C VAL A 26 -0.57 -2.06 6.23
N GLY A 27 -0.36 -0.94 5.54
CA GLY A 27 -1.10 0.30 5.71
C GLY A 27 -2.22 0.48 4.69
N ILE A 28 -3.33 1.05 5.13
CA ILE A 28 -4.43 1.48 4.27
C ILE A 28 -4.91 2.85 4.74
N VAL A 29 -4.99 3.81 3.83
CA VAL A 29 -5.58 5.14 4.05
C VAL A 29 -6.52 5.44 2.90
N SER A 30 -7.83 5.37 3.12
CA SER A 30 -8.79 5.50 2.02
C SER A 30 -10.22 5.73 2.50
N ARG A 31 -11.07 6.21 1.58
CA ARG A 31 -12.52 6.05 1.71
C ARG A 31 -12.87 4.56 1.53
N LEU A 32 -13.68 4.02 2.42
CA LEU A 32 -14.06 2.61 2.41
C LEU A 32 -15.30 2.43 1.53
N THR A 33 -15.10 2.39 0.21
CA THR A 33 -16.16 2.29 -0.78
C THR A 33 -15.94 1.14 -1.73
N TRP A 34 -17.00 0.70 -2.42
CA TRP A 34 -16.93 -0.27 -3.50
C TRP A 34 -15.87 0.11 -4.54
N GLN A 35 -15.82 1.38 -4.93
CA GLN A 35 -14.85 1.90 -5.90
C GLN A 35 -13.39 1.64 -5.47
N LYS A 36 -13.11 1.65 -4.17
CA LYS A 36 -11.78 1.40 -3.61
C LYS A 36 -11.47 -0.09 -3.40
N GLY A 37 -12.41 -0.98 -3.74
CA GLY A 37 -12.19 -2.41 -3.83
C GLY A 37 -12.07 -3.15 -2.50
N PHE A 38 -12.46 -2.53 -1.38
CA PHE A 38 -12.29 -3.13 -0.05
C PHE A 38 -13.15 -4.37 0.20
N TYR A 39 -14.20 -4.60 -0.58
CA TYR A 39 -14.92 -5.88 -0.53
C TYR A 39 -14.02 -7.06 -0.94
N LEU A 40 -13.08 -6.88 -1.89
CA LEU A 40 -12.08 -7.91 -2.21
C LEU A 40 -11.21 -8.23 -1.00
N LEU A 41 -10.82 -7.19 -0.25
CA LEU A 41 -10.02 -7.38 0.97
C LEU A 41 -10.83 -8.13 2.03
N THR A 42 -12.10 -7.77 2.25
CA THR A 42 -12.93 -8.43 3.27
C THR A 42 -13.16 -9.92 2.99
N GLU A 43 -13.20 -10.34 1.71
CA GLU A 43 -13.32 -11.75 1.34
C GLU A 43 -12.11 -12.60 1.77
N VAL A 44 -10.90 -12.03 1.71
CA VAL A 44 -9.67 -12.80 1.94
C VAL A 44 -8.93 -12.43 3.22
N LEU A 45 -9.36 -11.39 3.92
CA LEU A 45 -8.64 -10.84 5.08
C LEU A 45 -8.39 -11.88 6.17
N GLY A 46 -9.36 -12.77 6.42
CA GLY A 46 -9.19 -13.88 7.36
C GLY A 46 -8.04 -14.83 6.96
N HIS A 47 -7.79 -15.02 5.65
CA HIS A 47 -6.66 -15.80 5.17
C HIS A 47 -5.35 -14.99 5.31
N LEU A 48 -5.35 -13.72 4.92
CA LEU A 48 -4.15 -12.87 4.97
C LEU A 48 -3.62 -12.75 6.41
N LEU A 49 -4.51 -12.70 7.39
CA LEU A 49 -4.18 -12.62 8.82
C LEU A 49 -3.61 -13.91 9.43
N GLN A 50 -3.59 -15.04 8.70
CA GLN A 50 -2.88 -16.24 9.17
C GLN A 50 -1.36 -16.08 9.11
N ALA A 51 -0.85 -15.25 8.20
CA ALA A 51 0.57 -14.97 8.08
C ALA A 51 1.11 -14.12 9.25
N HIS A 52 2.44 -13.95 9.30
CA HIS A 52 3.10 -13.01 10.22
C HIS A 52 2.95 -11.59 9.66
N VAL A 53 1.85 -10.92 9.97
CA VAL A 53 1.46 -9.64 9.41
C VAL A 53 0.65 -8.83 10.41
N GLN A 54 0.75 -7.52 10.28
CA GLN A 54 -0.15 -6.58 10.95
C GLN A 54 -0.77 -5.62 9.93
N PHE A 55 -2.00 -5.21 10.17
CA PHE A 55 -2.73 -4.22 9.38
C PHE A 55 -3.08 -3.00 10.22
N VAL A 56 -2.86 -1.81 9.67
CA VAL A 56 -3.36 -0.54 10.23
C VAL A 56 -4.16 0.17 9.15
N ILE A 57 -5.44 0.37 9.43
CA ILE A 57 -6.40 0.95 8.48
C ILE A 57 -6.95 2.26 9.02
N LEU A 58 -6.88 3.31 8.23
CA LEU A 58 -7.52 4.59 8.43
C LEU A 58 -8.53 4.84 7.32
N GLY A 59 -9.79 5.02 7.67
CA GLY A 59 -10.82 5.36 6.69
C GLY A 59 -12.23 5.30 7.24
N ASN A 60 -13.17 5.71 6.41
CA ASN A 60 -14.59 5.59 6.65
C ASN A 60 -15.35 5.46 5.32
N GLY A 61 -16.56 4.92 5.35
CA GLY A 61 -17.35 4.77 4.13
C GLY A 61 -18.57 3.87 4.29
N GLU A 62 -18.65 2.82 3.49
CA GLU A 62 -19.78 1.90 3.47
C GLU A 62 -19.85 1.07 4.76
N THR A 63 -21.04 1.04 5.34
CA THR A 63 -21.29 0.42 6.66
C THR A 63 -20.86 -1.04 6.71
N ASP A 64 -21.09 -1.81 5.64
CA ASP A 64 -20.75 -3.23 5.59
C ASP A 64 -19.24 -3.46 5.66
N ILE A 65 -18.45 -2.61 4.97
CA ILE A 65 -16.99 -2.65 5.02
C ILE A 65 -16.48 -2.25 6.42
N GLU A 66 -17.04 -1.18 6.99
CA GLU A 66 -16.70 -0.75 8.35
C GLU A 66 -17.02 -1.82 9.40
N ASN A 67 -18.18 -2.48 9.28
CA ASN A 67 -18.59 -3.57 10.17
C ASN A 67 -17.64 -4.78 10.04
N ALA A 68 -17.27 -5.14 8.80
CA ALA A 68 -16.29 -6.20 8.58
C ALA A 68 -14.94 -5.88 9.23
N PHE A 69 -14.43 -4.65 9.07
CA PHE A 69 -13.17 -4.25 9.70
C PHE A 69 -13.25 -4.21 11.22
N ASN A 70 -14.37 -3.77 11.80
CA ASN A 70 -14.58 -3.84 13.24
C ASN A 70 -14.64 -5.29 13.75
N HIS A 71 -15.24 -6.21 12.99
CA HIS A 71 -15.21 -7.63 13.31
C HIS A 71 -13.77 -8.17 13.31
N PHE A 72 -12.97 -7.89 12.28
CA PHE A 72 -11.57 -8.34 12.21
C PHE A 72 -10.72 -7.73 13.33
N LYS A 73 -10.94 -6.47 13.68
CA LYS A 73 -10.28 -5.82 14.82
C LYS A 73 -10.55 -6.55 16.14
N GLN A 74 -11.76 -7.06 16.34
CA GLN A 74 -12.12 -7.82 17.54
C GLN A 74 -11.57 -9.26 17.50
N ALA A 75 -11.60 -9.89 16.31
CA ALA A 75 -11.14 -11.26 16.14
C ALA A 75 -9.62 -11.41 16.12
N TYR A 76 -8.90 -10.38 15.71
CA TYR A 76 -7.43 -10.38 15.56
C TYR A 76 -6.80 -9.12 16.21
N PRO A 77 -6.99 -8.90 17.53
CA PRO A 77 -6.57 -7.65 18.19
C PRO A 77 -5.05 -7.40 18.12
N ASP A 78 -4.24 -8.45 18.00
CA ASP A 78 -2.78 -8.36 17.89
C ASP A 78 -2.28 -8.15 16.46
N LYS A 79 -3.17 -8.19 15.46
CA LYS A 79 -2.81 -8.15 14.04
C LYS A 79 -3.55 -7.10 13.23
N PHE A 80 -4.67 -6.58 13.74
CA PHE A 80 -5.55 -5.74 12.94
C PHE A 80 -6.03 -4.53 13.74
N ALA A 81 -5.65 -3.34 13.28
CA ALA A 81 -6.08 -2.07 13.83
C ALA A 81 -6.91 -1.29 12.79
N PHE A 82 -8.02 -0.73 13.24
CA PHE A 82 -8.89 0.09 12.42
C PHE A 82 -9.27 1.39 13.13
N TYR A 83 -8.97 2.51 12.51
CA TYR A 83 -9.39 3.84 12.91
C TYR A 83 -10.46 4.33 11.93
N ARG A 84 -11.69 4.45 12.42
CA ARG A 84 -12.82 4.96 11.64
C ARG A 84 -12.78 6.48 11.61
N GLY A 85 -12.59 7.08 10.45
CA GLY A 85 -12.63 8.52 10.29
C GLY A 85 -11.58 9.07 9.32
N TYR A 86 -11.39 10.38 9.41
CA TYR A 86 -10.34 11.12 8.72
C TYR A 86 -9.35 11.69 9.75
N ASN A 87 -8.07 11.50 9.52
CA ASN A 87 -7.01 12.04 10.37
C ASN A 87 -5.72 12.16 9.53
N GLU A 88 -5.40 13.35 9.07
CA GLU A 88 -4.26 13.60 8.20
C GLU A 88 -2.92 13.30 8.87
N PRO A 89 -2.63 13.74 10.11
CA PRO A 89 -1.42 13.34 10.80
C PRO A 89 -1.25 11.82 10.91
N LEU A 90 -2.33 11.09 11.23
CA LEU A 90 -2.31 9.64 11.30
C LEU A 90 -2.08 9.00 9.91
N ALA A 91 -2.62 9.58 8.85
CA ALA A 91 -2.35 9.10 7.49
C ALA A 91 -0.85 9.12 7.17
N HIS A 92 -0.16 10.22 7.48
CA HIS A 92 1.29 10.33 7.30
C HIS A 92 2.07 9.34 8.18
N GLN A 93 1.63 9.12 9.42
CA GLN A 93 2.23 8.10 10.28
C GLN A 93 2.09 6.69 9.68
N ILE A 94 0.93 6.36 9.09
CA ILE A 94 0.70 5.07 8.42
C ILE A 94 1.62 4.93 7.20
N TYR A 95 1.73 5.95 6.34
CA TYR A 95 2.67 5.92 5.21
C TYR A 95 4.12 5.73 5.69
N ALA A 96 4.53 6.43 6.74
CA ALA A 96 5.90 6.37 7.24
C ALA A 96 6.24 5.04 7.93
N ALA A 97 5.28 4.40 8.57
CA ALA A 97 5.48 3.19 9.37
C ALA A 97 5.29 1.89 8.60
N SER A 98 4.42 1.87 7.58
CA SER A 98 4.07 0.65 6.85
C SER A 98 5.21 0.19 5.95
N ASP A 99 5.29 -1.13 5.73
CA ASP A 99 6.17 -1.73 4.72
C ASP A 99 5.44 -1.83 3.38
N LEU A 100 4.17 -2.21 3.42
CA LEU A 100 3.31 -2.39 2.26
C LEU A 100 2.09 -1.45 2.37
N PHE A 101 1.67 -0.84 1.26
CA PHE A 101 0.48 0.01 1.18
C PHE A 101 -0.53 -0.56 0.19
N LEU A 102 -1.71 -0.97 0.66
CA LEU A 102 -2.68 -1.69 -0.15
C LEU A 102 -3.72 -0.77 -0.77
N MET A 103 -3.85 -0.82 -2.10
CA MET A 103 -4.84 -0.08 -2.90
C MET A 103 -5.55 -1.00 -3.91
N PRO A 104 -6.56 -1.78 -3.50
CA PRO A 104 -7.25 -2.74 -4.38
C PRO A 104 -8.33 -2.08 -5.26
N SER A 105 -8.14 -0.83 -5.66
CA SER A 105 -9.14 0.03 -6.30
C SER A 105 -9.73 -0.57 -7.58
N MET A 106 -11.06 -0.54 -7.70
CA MET A 106 -11.76 -0.94 -8.93
C MET A 106 -11.65 0.13 -10.01
N PHE A 107 -11.53 1.37 -9.61
CA PHE A 107 -11.32 2.50 -10.49
C PHE A 107 -10.49 3.57 -9.78
N GLU A 108 -9.35 3.96 -10.39
CA GLU A 108 -8.43 4.98 -9.86
C GLU A 108 -7.84 5.79 -11.02
N PRO A 109 -8.42 6.95 -11.36
CA PRO A 109 -7.97 7.74 -12.52
C PRO A 109 -6.50 8.13 -12.43
N CYS A 110 -6.04 8.54 -11.27
CA CYS A 110 -4.65 8.92 -11.01
C CYS A 110 -4.10 8.17 -9.79
N GLY A 111 -4.70 8.40 -8.62
CA GLY A 111 -4.16 8.00 -7.33
C GLY A 111 -3.01 8.92 -6.89
N ILE A 112 -3.00 9.24 -5.60
CA ILE A 112 -1.91 10.02 -4.97
C ILE A 112 -1.28 9.19 -3.85
N SER A 113 -2.05 8.36 -3.19
CA SER A 113 -1.60 7.60 -2.02
C SER A 113 -0.43 6.67 -2.32
N GLN A 114 -0.38 6.04 -3.51
CA GLN A 114 0.77 5.24 -3.94
C GLN A 114 2.03 6.09 -4.15
N LEU A 115 1.89 7.33 -4.62
CA LEU A 115 3.02 8.25 -4.80
C LEU A 115 3.59 8.66 -3.44
N ILE A 116 2.70 9.00 -2.51
CA ILE A 116 3.06 9.34 -1.13
C ILE A 116 3.73 8.12 -0.46
N SER A 117 3.13 6.92 -0.56
CA SER A 117 3.69 5.71 0.05
C SER A 117 5.10 5.42 -0.45
N MET A 118 5.34 5.50 -1.77
CA MET A 118 6.67 5.32 -2.36
C MET A 118 7.68 6.34 -1.83
N HIS A 119 7.28 7.61 -1.71
CA HIS A 119 8.14 8.65 -1.16
C HIS A 119 8.55 8.37 0.29
N TYR A 120 7.68 7.74 1.10
CA TYR A 120 7.98 7.28 2.46
C TYR A 120 8.69 5.93 2.51
N GLY A 121 9.06 5.33 1.37
CA GLY A 121 9.69 4.01 1.31
C GLY A 121 8.75 2.87 1.67
N THR A 122 7.45 3.06 1.47
CA THR A 122 6.42 2.04 1.63
C THR A 122 5.99 1.56 0.25
N LEU A 123 6.17 0.26 -0.03
CA LEU A 123 5.88 -0.29 -1.34
C LEU A 123 4.37 -0.43 -1.56
N PRO A 124 3.80 0.11 -2.65
CA PRO A 124 2.40 -0.06 -2.95
C PRO A 124 2.10 -1.47 -3.49
N LEU A 125 0.98 -2.05 -3.06
CA LEU A 125 0.33 -3.19 -3.71
C LEU A 125 -0.99 -2.70 -4.27
N VAL A 126 -1.12 -2.68 -5.59
CA VAL A 126 -2.22 -2.03 -6.28
C VAL A 126 -2.93 -2.96 -7.25
N ARG A 127 -4.20 -2.68 -7.57
CA ARG A 127 -4.82 -3.27 -8.74
C ARG A 127 -4.43 -2.49 -10.00
N GLU A 128 -4.23 -3.20 -11.11
CA GLU A 128 -3.90 -2.62 -12.42
C GLU A 128 -5.11 -1.86 -12.98
N THR A 129 -5.17 -0.56 -12.69
CA THR A 129 -6.25 0.33 -13.16
C THR A 129 -5.79 1.79 -13.20
N GLY A 130 -6.11 2.49 -14.28
CA GLY A 130 -5.83 3.92 -14.47
C GLY A 130 -4.40 4.29 -14.12
N GLY A 131 -4.21 5.40 -13.42
CA GLY A 131 -2.89 5.93 -13.06
C GLY A 131 -2.04 5.03 -12.16
N LEU A 132 -2.61 3.99 -11.56
CA LEU A 132 -1.82 3.02 -10.80
C LEU A 132 -0.91 2.19 -11.71
N VAL A 133 -1.35 1.88 -12.94
CA VAL A 133 -0.53 1.19 -13.96
C VAL A 133 0.65 2.06 -14.40
N ASP A 134 0.44 3.36 -14.50
CA ASP A 134 1.45 4.30 -14.98
C ASP A 134 2.53 4.61 -13.93
N THR A 135 2.18 4.46 -12.65
CA THR A 135 3.01 4.94 -11.54
C THR A 135 3.70 3.82 -10.76
N VAL A 136 3.13 2.62 -10.72
CA VAL A 136 3.69 1.48 -10.01
C VAL A 136 4.26 0.47 -10.99
N THR A 137 5.57 0.27 -10.98
CA THR A 137 6.24 -0.79 -11.73
C THR A 137 6.21 -2.07 -10.91
N PRO A 138 5.55 -3.15 -11.38
CA PRO A 138 5.47 -4.38 -10.62
C PRO A 138 6.84 -5.04 -10.46
N TYR A 139 7.04 -5.68 -9.30
CA TYR A 139 8.25 -6.45 -9.02
C TYR A 139 8.44 -7.58 -10.03
N ASN A 140 9.64 -7.63 -10.60
CA ASN A 140 10.08 -8.69 -11.49
C ASN A 140 11.15 -9.55 -10.77
N MET A 141 10.86 -10.82 -10.57
CA MET A 141 11.75 -11.76 -9.85
C MET A 141 13.04 -12.05 -10.59
N GLU A 142 13.09 -11.91 -11.91
CA GLU A 142 14.28 -12.18 -12.74
C GLU A 142 15.25 -10.99 -12.72
N THR A 143 14.72 -9.78 -12.97
CA THR A 143 15.53 -8.55 -12.96
C THR A 143 15.75 -8.00 -11.56
N LYS A 144 14.93 -8.41 -10.58
CA LYS A 144 14.90 -7.90 -9.19
C LYS A 144 14.60 -6.41 -9.10
N GLU A 145 13.86 -5.91 -10.07
CA GLU A 145 13.45 -4.51 -10.20
C GLU A 145 11.96 -4.36 -9.96
N GLY A 146 11.55 -3.16 -9.58
CA GLY A 146 10.17 -2.77 -9.36
C GLY A 146 10.05 -1.66 -8.33
N THR A 147 8.87 -1.05 -8.25
CA THR A 147 8.55 -0.02 -7.26
C THR A 147 7.37 -0.40 -6.38
N GLY A 148 6.87 -1.62 -6.54
CA GLY A 148 5.73 -2.16 -5.81
C GLY A 148 5.23 -3.46 -6.42
N PHE A 149 3.98 -3.79 -6.15
CA PHE A 149 3.32 -5.00 -6.62
C PHE A 149 2.01 -4.64 -7.30
N SER A 150 1.63 -5.38 -8.34
CA SER A 150 0.33 -5.16 -9.00
C SER A 150 -0.37 -6.46 -9.34
N PHE A 151 -1.69 -6.45 -9.31
CA PHE A 151 -2.51 -7.58 -9.72
C PHE A 151 -3.54 -7.15 -10.75
N GLY A 152 -3.74 -8.02 -11.75
CA GLY A 152 -4.81 -7.91 -12.72
C GLY A 152 -6.13 -8.47 -12.18
N GLY A 153 -7.17 -8.38 -13.00
CA GLY A 153 -8.47 -8.93 -12.63
C GLY A 153 -9.26 -8.07 -11.63
N ARG A 154 -10.42 -8.60 -11.22
CA ARG A 154 -11.34 -7.92 -10.29
C ARG A 154 -11.84 -8.86 -9.20
N ASP A 155 -10.99 -9.79 -8.78
CA ASP A 155 -11.31 -10.83 -7.83
C ASP A 155 -10.28 -10.92 -6.71
N ALA A 156 -10.69 -11.44 -5.60
CA ALA A 156 -9.90 -11.58 -4.40
C ALA A 156 -8.75 -12.61 -4.55
N TYR A 157 -8.89 -13.57 -5.47
CA TYR A 157 -7.85 -14.58 -5.73
C TYR A 157 -6.58 -13.94 -6.29
N ASN A 158 -6.71 -13.10 -7.33
CA ASN A 158 -5.56 -12.41 -7.93
C ASN A 158 -4.88 -11.47 -6.93
N MET A 159 -5.64 -10.73 -6.13
CA MET A 159 -5.10 -9.90 -5.06
C MET A 159 -4.30 -10.73 -4.05
N ARG A 160 -4.84 -11.87 -3.62
CA ARG A 160 -4.18 -12.77 -2.69
C ARG A 160 -2.85 -13.31 -3.23
N GLN A 161 -2.81 -13.76 -4.50
CA GLN A 161 -1.58 -14.29 -5.11
C GLN A 161 -0.44 -13.26 -5.07
N VAL A 162 -0.74 -12.00 -5.38
CA VAL A 162 0.26 -10.93 -5.38
C VAL A 162 0.61 -10.49 -3.95
N TYR A 163 -0.34 -10.55 -3.03
CA TYR A 163 -0.05 -10.35 -1.61
C TYR A 163 0.91 -11.42 -1.07
N ASP A 164 0.67 -12.70 -1.39
CA ASP A 164 1.54 -13.80 -0.98
C ASP A 164 2.96 -13.64 -1.57
N LEU A 165 3.08 -13.17 -2.83
CA LEU A 165 4.37 -12.81 -3.42
C LEU A 165 5.05 -11.67 -2.66
N ALA A 166 4.31 -10.65 -2.25
CA ALA A 166 4.86 -9.53 -1.48
C ALA A 166 5.38 -10.00 -0.12
N LEU A 167 4.65 -10.86 0.58
CA LEU A 167 5.11 -11.49 1.83
C LEU A 167 6.37 -12.31 1.63
N GLN A 168 6.38 -13.18 0.61
CA GLN A 168 7.55 -13.99 0.28
C GLN A 168 8.76 -13.10 -0.02
N THR A 169 8.58 -12.01 -0.77
CA THR A 169 9.67 -11.09 -1.08
C THR A 169 10.19 -10.39 0.18
N TYR A 170 9.31 -9.98 1.07
CA TYR A 170 9.68 -9.32 2.33
C TYR A 170 10.52 -10.24 3.22
N TYR A 171 10.10 -11.50 3.41
CA TYR A 171 10.71 -12.42 4.34
C TYR A 171 11.90 -13.20 3.75
N ASP A 172 11.78 -13.64 2.51
CA ASP A 172 12.76 -14.56 1.90
C ASP A 172 13.77 -13.84 1.00
N ARG A 173 13.48 -12.59 0.60
CA ARG A 173 14.31 -11.80 -0.34
C ARG A 173 14.49 -10.36 0.13
N PRO A 174 15.01 -10.11 1.32
CA PRO A 174 15.11 -8.78 1.90
C PRO A 174 15.98 -7.83 1.05
N GLU A 175 16.99 -8.31 0.34
CA GLU A 175 17.81 -7.50 -0.55
C GLU A 175 17.01 -6.96 -1.75
N ASP A 176 16.12 -7.78 -2.34
CA ASP A 176 15.26 -7.36 -3.43
C ASP A 176 14.22 -6.35 -2.90
N TRP A 177 13.67 -6.58 -1.71
CA TRP A 177 12.76 -5.65 -1.05
C TRP A 177 13.41 -4.27 -0.86
N PHE A 178 14.62 -4.22 -0.30
CA PHE A 178 15.33 -2.95 -0.10
C PHE A 178 15.66 -2.26 -1.41
N ARG A 179 16.03 -2.99 -2.45
CA ARG A 179 16.27 -2.44 -3.78
C ARG A 179 15.00 -1.79 -4.35
N MET A 180 13.85 -2.43 -4.23
CA MET A 180 12.57 -1.85 -4.64
C MET A 180 12.24 -0.59 -3.84
N VAL A 181 12.46 -0.58 -2.52
CA VAL A 181 12.25 0.61 -1.68
C VAL A 181 13.11 1.78 -2.17
N GLU A 182 14.39 1.54 -2.45
CA GLU A 182 15.28 2.58 -3.00
C GLU A 182 14.82 3.09 -4.38
N GLN A 183 14.38 2.19 -5.25
CA GLN A 183 13.85 2.55 -6.57
C GLN A 183 12.56 3.36 -6.44
N ALA A 184 11.66 2.96 -5.56
CA ALA A 184 10.40 3.66 -5.30
C ALA A 184 10.65 5.09 -4.77
N MET A 185 11.53 5.25 -3.79
CA MET A 185 11.87 6.55 -3.20
C MET A 185 12.58 7.50 -4.19
N LYS A 186 13.25 6.97 -5.21
CA LYS A 186 13.92 7.77 -6.27
C LYS A 186 12.97 8.25 -7.37
N ARG A 187 11.72 7.78 -7.39
CA ARG A 187 10.74 8.21 -8.39
C ARG A 187 10.38 9.67 -8.20
N ASP A 188 10.54 10.46 -9.24
CA ASP A 188 10.15 11.86 -9.26
C ASP A 188 8.76 12.03 -9.87
N PHE A 189 7.80 12.39 -9.03
CA PHE A 189 6.42 12.72 -9.40
C PHE A 189 6.11 14.22 -9.18
N SER A 190 7.13 15.06 -9.14
CA SER A 190 6.97 16.50 -8.93
C SER A 190 6.25 17.19 -10.09
N TRP A 191 5.71 18.37 -9.79
CA TRP A 191 5.17 19.25 -10.82
C TRP A 191 6.24 19.71 -11.82
N THR A 192 7.50 19.83 -11.41
CA THR A 192 8.62 20.16 -12.28
C THR A 192 8.81 19.09 -13.35
N ALA A 193 8.90 17.81 -12.96
CA ALA A 193 9.01 16.70 -13.90
C ALA A 193 7.79 16.58 -14.83
N SER A 194 6.60 16.92 -14.35
CA SER A 194 5.39 16.97 -15.18
C SER A 194 5.43 18.14 -16.17
N ALA A 195 5.84 19.32 -15.74
CA ALA A 195 5.95 20.52 -16.58
C ALA A 195 6.94 20.32 -17.74
N GLU A 196 8.08 19.67 -17.48
CA GLU A 196 9.06 19.34 -18.53
C GLU A 196 8.45 18.48 -19.64
N LYS A 197 7.60 17.50 -19.30
CA LYS A 197 6.89 16.69 -20.29
C LYS A 197 5.91 17.50 -21.12
N TYR A 198 5.21 18.47 -20.51
CA TYR A 198 4.32 19.37 -21.24
C TYR A 198 5.09 20.33 -22.16
N ILE A 199 6.23 20.86 -21.71
CA ILE A 199 7.10 21.71 -22.52
C ILE A 199 7.61 20.92 -23.73
N TRP A 200 8.08 19.69 -23.53
CA TRP A 200 8.50 18.81 -24.62
C TRP A 200 7.34 18.57 -25.62
N LEU A 201 6.16 18.25 -25.14
CA LEU A 201 4.98 18.05 -26.00
C LEU A 201 4.65 19.30 -26.81
N TYR A 202 4.71 20.49 -26.21
CA TYR A 202 4.46 21.74 -26.94
C TYR A 202 5.50 21.99 -28.02
N HIS A 203 6.75 21.65 -27.80
CA HIS A 203 7.78 21.74 -28.84
C HIS A 203 7.48 20.80 -30.01
N GLU A 204 7.10 19.56 -29.75
CA GLU A 204 6.76 18.57 -30.77
C GLU A 204 5.58 18.98 -31.66
N ILE A 205 4.55 19.61 -31.10
CA ILE A 205 3.36 20.02 -31.86
C ILE A 205 3.49 21.41 -32.49
N SER A 206 4.51 22.19 -32.13
CA SER A 206 4.73 23.56 -32.66
C SER A 206 5.80 23.61 -33.76
N GLY A 207 6.55 22.55 -34.00
CA GLY A 207 7.55 22.39 -35.06
C GLY A 207 6.92 21.76 -36.28
#